data_901cc34598eff5837c3f88824158b7ba
#
_entry.id   901cc34598eff5837c3f88824158b7ba
#
_cell.length_a   1.000
_cell.length_b   1.000
_cell.length_c   1.000
_cell.angle_alpha   90.00
_cell.angle_beta   90.00
_cell.angle_gamma   90.00
#
_symmetry.space_group_name_H-M   'P 1'
#
loop_
_entity.id
_entity.type
_entity.pdbx_description
1 polymer ?
#
loop_
_entity_poly.entity_id
_entity_poly.type
_entity_poly.pdbx_seq_one_letter_code
_entity_poly.pdbx_strand_id
1 'polypeptide(L)'
;MTDIMLRVSDLHAYYGKSHVLQGVDLHVRSGEIVSLLGRNGVGRSTTVKAIMGQVEHTGEVNFRNQSLSGLQSHEIARRGLGYVPENRDIFPTLTVRQNLLLGLKSGQKESRWTEDDMYVLFPRLKERSNAPAGVLSGGEQQMLTLC
;
A
#
# COMPACT_ATOMS: atom_id res chain seq x y z
N MET A 1 13.02 -22.23 -8.53
CA MET A 1 13.23 -21.43 -7.31
C MET A 1 12.30 -20.26 -7.37
N THR A 2 11.37 -20.12 -6.43
CA THR A 2 10.45 -18.95 -6.37
C THR A 2 11.26 -17.72 -6.02
N ASP A 3 11.21 -16.71 -6.90
CA ASP A 3 12.01 -15.50 -6.78
C ASP A 3 11.50 -14.64 -5.60
N ILE A 4 12.42 -14.11 -4.77
CA ILE A 4 12.07 -13.20 -3.68
C ILE A 4 11.75 -11.83 -4.27
N MET A 5 10.50 -11.42 -4.12
CA MET A 5 10.00 -10.13 -4.60
C MET A 5 10.35 -8.98 -3.67
N LEU A 6 10.18 -9.18 -2.35
CA LEU A 6 10.53 -8.21 -1.32
C LEU A 6 11.44 -8.87 -0.30
N ARG A 7 12.54 -8.22 0.03
CA ARG A 7 13.45 -8.60 1.11
C ARG A 7 13.66 -7.40 2.02
N VAL A 8 13.48 -7.63 3.30
CA VAL A 8 13.75 -6.67 4.36
C VAL A 8 14.77 -7.32 5.30
N SER A 9 15.84 -6.61 5.60
CA SER A 9 16.92 -7.11 6.46
C SER A 9 17.33 -6.05 7.47
N ASP A 10 17.36 -6.45 8.73
CA ASP A 10 17.77 -5.63 9.88
C ASP A 10 17.05 -4.25 9.89
N LEU A 11 15.74 -4.26 9.68
CA LEU A 11 14.97 -3.02 9.60
C LEU A 11 14.74 -2.43 11.00
N HIS A 12 15.25 -1.23 11.20
CA HIS A 12 15.01 -0.39 12.37
C HIS A 12 14.17 0.80 11.95
N ALA A 13 13.23 1.25 12.78
CA ALA A 13 12.42 2.44 12.50
C ALA A 13 12.23 3.31 13.73
N TYR A 14 12.13 4.62 13.49
CA TYR A 14 12.14 5.62 14.54
C TYR A 14 11.00 6.63 14.36
N TYR A 15 10.39 7.04 15.47
CA TYR A 15 9.54 8.21 15.56
C TYR A 15 10.23 9.21 16.51
N GLY A 16 10.96 10.16 15.96
CA GLY A 16 11.84 11.03 16.72
C GLY A 16 12.87 10.22 17.50
N LYS A 17 12.82 10.26 18.84
CA LYS A 17 13.74 9.50 19.71
C LYS A 17 13.26 8.07 20.02
N SER A 18 12.05 7.71 19.64
CA SER A 18 11.49 6.40 19.93
C SER A 18 11.91 5.37 18.88
N HIS A 19 12.68 4.37 19.29
CA HIS A 19 13.11 3.23 18.48
C HIS A 19 12.02 2.16 18.49
N VAL A 20 11.22 2.07 17.44
CA VAL A 20 10.00 1.24 17.38
C VAL A 20 10.25 -0.13 16.76
N LEU A 21 11.07 -0.20 15.72
CA LEU A 21 11.49 -1.47 15.11
C LEU A 21 12.96 -1.72 15.43
N GLN A 22 13.27 -2.91 15.88
CA GLN A 22 14.60 -3.29 16.40
C GLN A 22 15.15 -4.50 15.65
N GLY A 23 15.43 -4.34 14.36
CA GLY A 23 16.02 -5.40 13.54
C GLY A 23 14.96 -6.39 13.03
N VAL A 24 14.05 -5.94 12.17
CA VAL A 24 13.01 -6.80 11.56
C VAL A 24 13.53 -7.38 10.25
N ASP A 25 13.47 -8.71 10.16
CA ASP A 25 13.78 -9.46 8.95
C ASP A 25 12.51 -10.11 8.41
N LEU A 26 12.23 -9.93 7.11
CA LEU A 26 11.17 -10.64 6.42
C LEU A 26 11.45 -10.73 4.92
N HIS A 27 10.79 -11.67 4.28
CA HIS A 27 10.78 -11.72 2.81
C HIS A 27 9.40 -12.15 2.29
N VAL A 28 9.11 -11.76 1.06
CA VAL A 28 7.90 -12.16 0.32
C VAL A 28 8.34 -12.66 -1.05
N ARG A 29 7.90 -13.86 -1.42
CA ARG A 29 8.17 -14.47 -2.72
C ARG A 29 7.08 -14.12 -3.72
N SER A 30 7.35 -14.33 -4.99
CA SER A 30 6.36 -14.19 -6.05
C SER A 30 5.18 -15.12 -5.81
N GLY A 31 3.94 -14.56 -5.81
CA GLY A 31 2.71 -15.31 -5.56
C GLY A 31 2.44 -15.69 -4.09
N GLU A 32 3.29 -15.23 -3.15
CA GLU A 32 3.14 -15.52 -1.73
C GLU A 32 2.30 -14.45 -1.02
N ILE A 33 1.53 -14.88 -0.02
CA ILE A 33 0.86 -14.00 0.94
C ILE A 33 1.53 -14.18 2.29
N VAL A 34 2.07 -13.11 2.84
CA VAL A 34 2.72 -13.07 4.14
C VAL A 34 1.88 -12.25 5.13
N SER A 35 1.61 -12.82 6.30
CA SER A 35 0.87 -12.13 7.37
C SER A 35 1.82 -11.70 8.49
N LEU A 36 1.79 -10.42 8.83
CA LEU A 36 2.47 -9.87 10.02
C LEU A 36 1.52 -10.00 11.22
N LEU A 37 1.81 -10.95 12.10
CA LEU A 37 1.01 -11.19 13.30
C LEU A 37 1.69 -10.58 14.53
N GLY A 38 0.88 -10.16 15.49
CA GLY A 38 1.37 -9.59 16.74
C GLY A 38 0.32 -8.75 17.46
N ARG A 39 0.61 -8.39 18.73
CA ARG A 39 -0.25 -7.53 19.54
C ARG A 39 -0.30 -6.11 18.96
N ASN A 40 -1.32 -5.34 19.37
CA ASN A 40 -1.39 -3.92 19.02
C ASN A 40 -0.18 -3.17 19.60
N GLY A 41 0.40 -2.27 18.81
CA GLY A 41 1.58 -1.49 19.18
C GLY A 41 2.94 -2.19 18.99
N VAL A 42 2.98 -3.44 18.47
CA VAL A 42 4.24 -4.17 18.26
C VAL A 42 5.03 -3.70 17.01
N GLY A 43 4.53 -2.73 16.26
CA GLY A 43 5.25 -2.18 15.11
C GLY A 43 4.80 -2.69 13.73
N ARG A 44 3.71 -3.47 13.62
CA ARG A 44 3.22 -3.99 12.32
C ARG A 44 3.01 -2.90 11.28
N SER A 45 2.22 -1.87 11.61
CA SER A 45 1.96 -0.74 10.71
C SER A 45 3.23 0.08 10.45
N THR A 46 4.11 0.18 11.44
CA THR A 46 5.41 0.85 11.30
C THR A 46 6.31 0.10 10.32
N THR A 47 6.33 -1.23 10.34
CA THR A 47 7.08 -2.05 9.38
C THR A 47 6.66 -1.74 7.95
N VAL A 48 5.35 -1.74 7.67
CA VAL A 48 4.83 -1.45 6.33
C VAL A 48 5.13 0.00 5.92
N LYS A 49 4.97 0.97 6.84
CA LYS A 49 5.29 2.38 6.60
C LYS A 49 6.78 2.59 6.34
N ALA A 50 7.67 1.90 7.05
CA ALA A 50 9.11 1.97 6.83
C ALA A 50 9.48 1.41 5.44
N ILE A 51 8.91 0.27 5.04
CA ILE A 51 9.08 -0.28 3.68
C ILE A 51 8.65 0.73 2.60
N MET A 52 7.60 1.51 2.86
CA MET A 52 7.10 2.56 1.95
C MET A 52 7.84 3.90 2.08
N GLY A 53 8.91 3.98 2.86
CA GLY A 53 9.67 5.22 3.05
C GLY A 53 8.90 6.35 3.75
N GLN A 54 7.86 6.01 4.54
CA GLN A 54 7.02 6.98 5.25
C GLN A 54 7.50 7.26 6.69
N VAL A 55 8.47 6.50 7.16
CA VAL A 55 9.04 6.61 8.51
C VAL A 55 10.55 6.54 8.39
N GLU A 56 11.25 7.31 9.22
CA GLU A 56 12.71 7.23 9.32
C GLU A 56 13.13 5.81 9.71
N HIS A 57 14.02 5.23 8.92
CA HIS A 57 14.44 3.85 9.10
C HIS A 57 15.89 3.64 8.66
N THR A 58 16.49 2.58 9.19
CA THR A 58 17.77 2.02 8.74
C THR A 58 17.60 0.51 8.46
N GLY A 59 18.64 -0.11 7.92
CA GLY A 59 18.57 -1.47 7.41
C GLY A 59 18.32 -1.50 5.91
N GLU A 60 18.08 -2.68 5.36
CA GLU A 60 17.94 -2.87 3.92
C GLU A 60 16.52 -3.26 3.53
N VAL A 61 15.98 -2.56 2.53
CA VAL A 61 14.72 -2.92 1.88
C VAL A 61 14.97 -3.04 0.38
N ASN A 62 14.81 -4.24 -0.15
CA ASN A 62 15.01 -4.54 -1.56
C ASN A 62 13.73 -5.09 -2.19
N PHE A 63 13.31 -4.52 -3.31
CA PHE A 63 12.18 -4.97 -4.10
C PHE A 63 12.63 -5.34 -5.50
N ARG A 64 12.35 -6.59 -5.95
CA ARG A 64 12.82 -7.13 -7.24
C ARG A 64 14.32 -6.91 -7.46
N ASN A 65 15.12 -7.23 -6.43
CA ASN A 65 16.59 -7.05 -6.42
C ASN A 65 17.06 -5.59 -6.57
N GLN A 66 16.20 -4.60 -6.35
CA GLN A 66 16.55 -3.18 -6.36
C GLN A 66 16.35 -2.59 -4.97
N SER A 67 17.34 -1.85 -4.47
CA SER A 67 17.24 -1.16 -3.19
C SER A 67 16.18 -0.06 -3.24
N LEU A 68 15.39 0.03 -2.17
CA LEU A 68 14.43 1.09 -1.93
C LEU A 68 14.97 2.19 -0.99
N SER A 69 16.19 2.01 -0.46
CA SER A 69 16.79 2.95 0.51
C SER A 69 16.91 4.35 -0.09
N GLY A 70 16.50 5.36 0.68
CA GLY A 70 16.55 6.77 0.29
C GLY A 70 15.49 7.21 -0.72
N LEU A 71 14.62 6.32 -1.18
CA LEU A 71 13.53 6.67 -2.08
C LEU A 71 12.33 7.26 -1.34
N GLN A 72 11.66 8.20 -2.00
CA GLN A 72 10.38 8.74 -1.52
C GLN A 72 9.23 7.75 -1.80
N SER A 73 8.16 7.80 -1.00
CA SER A 73 7.01 6.90 -1.13
C SER A 73 6.44 6.81 -2.55
N HIS A 74 6.37 7.95 -3.26
CA HIS A 74 5.86 7.97 -4.64
C HIS A 74 6.81 7.27 -5.64
N GLU A 75 8.13 7.27 -5.38
CA GLU A 75 9.10 6.55 -6.20
C GLU A 75 8.99 5.04 -5.96
N ILE A 76 8.80 4.64 -4.70
CA ILE A 76 8.55 3.25 -4.30
C ILE A 76 7.25 2.74 -4.97
N ALA A 77 6.18 3.54 -4.93
CA ALA A 77 4.92 3.21 -5.59
C ALA A 77 5.07 3.04 -7.10
N ARG A 78 5.87 3.91 -7.76
CA ARG A 78 6.16 3.79 -9.20
C ARG A 78 6.95 2.52 -9.55
N ARG A 79 7.71 1.94 -8.62
CA ARG A 79 8.37 0.64 -8.80
C ARG A 79 7.43 -0.54 -8.70
N GLY A 80 6.17 -0.32 -8.29
CA GLY A 80 5.12 -1.32 -8.28
C GLY A 80 4.77 -1.86 -6.89
N LEU A 81 5.21 -1.23 -5.79
CA LEU A 81 4.70 -1.50 -4.46
C LEU A 81 3.43 -0.68 -4.22
N GLY A 82 2.29 -1.35 -4.08
CA GLY A 82 1.05 -0.72 -3.62
C GLY A 82 0.99 -0.72 -2.08
N TYR A 83 0.42 0.33 -1.51
CA TYR A 83 0.17 0.46 -0.08
C TYR A 83 -1.28 0.85 0.17
N VAL A 84 -1.96 0.09 1.02
CA VAL A 84 -3.32 0.40 1.49
C VAL A 84 -3.24 0.77 2.97
N PRO A 85 -3.43 2.05 3.32
CA PRO A 85 -3.33 2.53 4.70
C PRO A 85 -4.53 2.10 5.55
N GLU A 86 -4.32 2.01 6.85
CA GLU A 86 -5.39 1.69 7.82
C GLU A 86 -6.48 2.79 7.86
N ASN A 87 -6.11 4.04 7.55
CA ASN A 87 -6.98 5.21 7.66
C ASN A 87 -7.89 5.45 6.44
N ARG A 88 -7.93 4.51 5.49
CA ARG A 88 -8.78 4.64 4.30
C ARG A 88 -8.56 5.97 3.59
N ASP A 89 -7.36 6.21 3.08
CA ASP A 89 -6.95 7.48 2.44
C ASP A 89 -7.68 7.65 1.09
N ILE A 90 -8.95 8.02 1.15
CA ILE A 90 -9.78 8.42 0.02
C ILE A 90 -9.89 9.95 -0.03
N PHE A 91 -10.26 10.48 -1.16
CA PHE A 91 -10.61 11.89 -1.34
C PHE A 91 -12.12 12.07 -1.12
N PRO A 92 -12.58 12.48 0.08
CA PRO A 92 -13.99 12.40 0.45
C PRO A 92 -14.89 13.34 -0.34
N THR A 93 -14.35 14.44 -0.87
CA THR A 93 -15.06 15.42 -1.68
C THR A 93 -15.19 15.02 -3.16
N LEU A 94 -14.34 14.09 -3.61
CA LEU A 94 -14.42 13.53 -4.95
C LEU A 94 -15.45 12.40 -4.99
N THR A 95 -16.04 12.16 -6.18
CA THR A 95 -16.92 11.01 -6.37
C THR A 95 -16.12 9.70 -6.29
N VAL A 96 -16.82 8.59 -6.10
CA VAL A 96 -16.23 7.25 -6.15
C VAL A 96 -15.45 7.07 -7.46
N ARG A 97 -16.06 7.38 -8.58
CA ARG A 97 -15.42 7.28 -9.90
C ARG A 97 -14.19 8.16 -10.02
N GLN A 98 -14.23 9.39 -9.51
CA GLN A 98 -13.07 10.28 -9.54
C GLN A 98 -11.91 9.72 -8.68
N ASN A 99 -12.21 9.11 -7.53
CA ASN A 99 -11.19 8.43 -6.73
C ASN A 99 -10.54 7.28 -7.51
N LEU A 100 -11.32 6.44 -8.19
CA LEU A 100 -10.80 5.34 -9.03
C LEU A 100 -9.89 5.87 -10.14
N LEU A 101 -10.29 6.96 -10.81
CA LEU A 101 -9.50 7.57 -11.88
C LEU A 101 -8.13 8.09 -11.40
N LEU A 102 -8.01 8.52 -10.13
CA LEU A 102 -6.72 8.93 -9.55
C LEU A 102 -5.74 7.76 -9.41
N GLY A 103 -6.24 6.53 -9.24
CA GLY A 103 -5.44 5.31 -9.17
C GLY A 103 -4.86 4.89 -10.53
N LEU A 104 -5.40 5.39 -11.63
CA LEU A 104 -4.91 5.06 -12.96
C LEU A 104 -3.56 5.71 -13.22
N LYS A 105 -2.56 4.88 -13.58
CA LYS A 105 -1.22 5.38 -13.89
C LYS A 105 -1.20 6.05 -15.27
N SER A 106 -0.85 7.32 -15.31
CA SER A 106 -0.63 8.05 -16.56
C SER A 106 0.46 7.37 -17.41
N GLY A 107 0.18 7.12 -18.68
CA GLY A 107 1.16 6.61 -19.66
C GLY A 107 1.31 5.09 -19.76
N GLN A 108 0.60 4.29 -18.98
CA GLN A 108 0.49 2.85 -19.23
C GLN A 108 -0.61 2.58 -20.26
N LYS A 109 -0.23 2.13 -21.44
CA LYS A 109 -1.16 1.77 -22.53
C LYS A 109 -2.06 0.60 -22.18
N GLU A 110 -1.69 -0.25 -21.23
CA GLU A 110 -2.47 -1.41 -20.79
C GLU A 110 -2.34 -1.54 -19.26
N SER A 111 -3.34 -1.06 -18.54
CA SER A 111 -3.54 -1.46 -17.15
C SER A 111 -4.10 -2.88 -17.14
N ARG A 112 -3.55 -3.78 -16.29
CA ARG A 112 -4.11 -5.11 -16.05
C ARG A 112 -5.54 -5.04 -15.48
N TRP A 113 -5.87 -3.95 -14.81
CA TRP A 113 -7.15 -3.71 -14.17
C TRP A 113 -7.80 -2.45 -14.74
N THR A 114 -9.07 -2.55 -15.09
CA THR A 114 -9.89 -1.45 -15.60
C THR A 114 -10.90 -0.99 -14.55
N GLU A 115 -11.54 0.17 -14.77
CA GLU A 115 -12.65 0.64 -13.95
C GLU A 115 -13.79 -0.40 -13.88
N ASP A 116 -14.08 -1.06 -15.01
CA ASP A 116 -15.13 -2.09 -15.07
C ASP A 116 -14.76 -3.33 -14.24
N ASP A 117 -13.49 -3.74 -14.22
CA ASP A 117 -13.02 -4.83 -13.37
C ASP A 117 -13.21 -4.51 -11.89
N MET A 118 -12.96 -3.27 -11.47
CA MET A 118 -13.20 -2.82 -10.09
C MET A 118 -14.69 -2.87 -9.76
N TYR A 119 -15.56 -2.50 -10.68
CA TYR A 119 -17.01 -2.58 -10.47
C TYR A 119 -17.54 -4.01 -10.46
N VAL A 120 -16.89 -4.94 -11.16
CA VAL A 120 -17.19 -6.38 -11.05
C VAL A 120 -16.79 -6.92 -9.68
N LEU A 121 -15.62 -6.54 -9.16
CA LEU A 121 -15.15 -6.95 -7.83
C LEU A 121 -15.97 -6.31 -6.69
N PHE A 122 -16.36 -5.05 -6.88
CA PHE A 122 -17.06 -4.26 -5.86
C PHE A 122 -18.32 -3.59 -6.43
N PRO A 123 -19.41 -4.35 -6.66
CA PRO A 123 -20.64 -3.83 -7.28
C PRO A 123 -21.24 -2.62 -6.56
N ARG A 124 -21.09 -2.53 -5.23
CA ARG A 124 -21.55 -1.39 -4.44
C ARG A 124 -20.87 -0.08 -4.83
N LEU A 125 -19.63 -0.10 -5.27
CA LEU A 125 -18.95 1.10 -5.75
C LEU A 125 -19.54 1.57 -7.09
N LYS A 126 -20.01 0.64 -7.95
CA LYS A 126 -20.69 0.96 -9.20
C LYS A 126 -22.01 1.68 -8.93
N GLU A 127 -22.84 1.16 -8.01
CA GLU A 127 -24.12 1.75 -7.64
C GLU A 127 -23.97 3.18 -7.14
N ARG A 128 -22.83 3.50 -6.53
CA ARG A 128 -22.51 4.81 -5.94
C ARG A 128 -21.42 5.58 -6.70
N SER A 129 -21.15 5.23 -7.94
CA SER A 129 -20.03 5.78 -8.72
C SER A 129 -20.02 7.32 -8.78
N ASN A 130 -21.19 7.94 -8.81
CA ASN A 130 -21.37 9.40 -8.85
C ASN A 130 -21.56 10.06 -7.47
N ALA A 131 -21.64 9.28 -6.39
CA ALA A 131 -21.76 9.82 -5.04
C ALA A 131 -20.38 10.29 -4.53
N PRO A 132 -20.34 11.36 -3.69
CA PRO A 132 -19.12 11.73 -2.98
C PRO A 132 -18.61 10.56 -2.13
N ALA A 133 -17.30 10.29 -2.17
CA ALA A 133 -16.73 9.15 -1.44
C ALA A 133 -16.85 9.30 0.09
N GLY A 134 -16.98 10.51 0.59
CA GLY A 134 -17.16 10.79 2.01
C GLY A 134 -18.46 10.27 2.62
N VAL A 135 -19.50 10.01 1.79
CA VAL A 135 -20.78 9.47 2.27
C VAL A 135 -20.86 7.95 2.25
N LEU A 136 -19.81 7.29 1.81
CA LEU A 136 -19.69 5.83 1.83
C LEU A 136 -19.57 5.30 3.26
N SER A 137 -20.06 4.11 3.49
CA SER A 137 -19.77 3.37 4.73
C SER A 137 -18.27 3.08 4.86
N GLY A 138 -17.80 2.83 6.09
CA GLY A 138 -16.40 2.51 6.32
C GLY A 138 -15.88 1.31 5.52
N GLY A 139 -16.72 0.30 5.28
CA GLY A 139 -16.38 -0.85 4.44
C GLY A 139 -16.27 -0.48 2.96
N GLU A 140 -17.19 0.32 2.45
CA GLU A 140 -17.15 0.81 1.05
C GLU A 140 -15.94 1.71 0.80
N GLN A 141 -15.59 2.58 1.78
CA GLN A 141 -14.36 3.38 1.71
C GLN A 141 -13.11 2.50 1.66
N GLN A 142 -13.07 1.40 2.43
CA GLN A 142 -11.97 0.45 2.40
C GLN A 142 -11.88 -0.27 1.03
N MET A 143 -13.02 -0.66 0.45
CA MET A 143 -13.06 -1.22 -0.91
C MET A 143 -12.52 -0.22 -1.93
N LEU A 144 -12.92 1.06 -1.83
CA LEU A 144 -12.44 2.11 -2.71
C LEU A 144 -10.93 2.34 -2.59
N THR A 145 -10.37 2.25 -1.37
CA THR A 145 -8.92 2.39 -1.15
C THR A 145 -8.12 1.22 -1.76
N LEU A 146 -8.72 0.04 -1.90
CA LEU A 146 -8.09 -1.13 -2.51
C LEU A 146 -8.02 -1.05 -4.05
N CYS A 147 -8.92 -0.28 -4.66
CA CYS A 147 -8.98 -0.09 -6.11
C CYS A 147 -7.92 0.86 -6.64
#